data_d6e7a5f7f461778a484c9a2fb7cc82fb
#
_entry.id   d6e7a5f7f461778a484c9a2fb7cc82fb
#
_cell.length_a   1.000
_cell.length_b   1.000
_cell.length_c   1.000
_cell.angle_alpha   90.00
_cell.angle_beta   90.00
_cell.angle_gamma   90.00
#
_symmetry.space_group_name_H-M   'P 1'
#
loop_
_entity.id
_entity.type
_entity.pdbx_description
1 polymer ?
#
loop_
_entity_poly.entity_id
_entity_poly.type
_entity_poly.pdbx_seq_one_letter_code
_entity_poly.pdbx_strand_id
1 'polypeptide(L)'
;MEARAEARYIRVSPQKARLVVDLIRGQRAGEAINILRSTNKRIAPTVEKVLRSAIANAENKSSAVDVDQLVVSEAYVNEGPRMKRIRPAPMGRAYRYQRRISHIIVAVAEK
;
A
#
# COMPACT_ATOMS: atom_id res chain seq x y z
N MET A 1 -12.56 16.51 5.47
CA MET A 1 -12.64 15.82 4.18
C MET A 1 -11.62 14.68 4.16
N GLU A 2 -12.01 13.54 3.67
CA GLU A 2 -11.14 12.37 3.57
C GLU A 2 -11.32 11.71 2.22
N ALA A 3 -10.23 11.25 1.63
CA ALA A 3 -10.26 10.50 0.39
C ALA A 3 -9.38 9.27 0.52
N ARG A 4 -9.76 8.21 -0.14
CA ARG A 4 -9.17 6.89 0.02
C ARG A 4 -8.85 6.29 -1.34
N ALA A 5 -7.79 5.52 -1.39
CA ALA A 5 -7.46 4.70 -2.54
C ALA A 5 -7.01 3.32 -2.06
N GLU A 6 -7.20 2.34 -2.91
CA GLU A 6 -6.92 0.95 -2.57
C GLU A 6 -6.30 0.24 -3.77
N ALA A 7 -5.27 -0.54 -3.53
CA ALA A 7 -4.72 -1.48 -4.50
C ALA A 7 -5.01 -2.89 -4.01
N ARG A 8 -5.78 -3.64 -4.80
CA ARG A 8 -6.19 -5.01 -4.44
C ARG A 8 -5.34 -6.04 -5.15
N TYR A 9 -5.21 -7.21 -4.53
CA TYR A 9 -4.58 -8.39 -5.12
C TYR A 9 -3.12 -8.16 -5.52
N ILE A 10 -2.39 -7.47 -4.66
CA ILE A 10 -0.96 -7.23 -4.87
C ILE A 10 -0.18 -8.46 -4.38
N ARG A 11 0.71 -8.99 -5.23
CA ARG A 11 1.51 -10.16 -4.90
C ARG A 11 2.68 -9.80 -3.99
N VAL A 12 2.37 -9.61 -2.72
CA VAL A 12 3.37 -9.32 -1.68
C VAL A 12 2.81 -9.83 -0.36
N SER A 13 3.69 -10.27 0.54
CA SER A 13 3.22 -10.66 1.86
C SER A 13 2.76 -9.43 2.63
N PRO A 14 1.67 -9.52 3.40
CA PRO A 14 1.20 -8.38 4.19
C PRO A 14 2.26 -7.83 5.13
N GLN A 15 3.07 -8.69 5.73
CA GLN A 15 4.13 -8.29 6.65
C GLN A 15 5.16 -7.38 5.96
N LYS A 16 5.60 -7.74 4.75
CA LYS A 16 6.56 -6.95 3.99
C LYS A 16 5.96 -5.61 3.54
N ALA A 17 4.70 -5.63 3.11
CA ALA A 17 4.01 -4.40 2.71
C ALA A 17 3.81 -3.46 3.90
N ARG A 18 3.52 -3.99 5.08
CA ARG A 18 3.34 -3.18 6.30
C ARG A 18 4.60 -2.43 6.69
N LEU A 19 5.77 -2.99 6.46
CA LEU A 19 7.04 -2.30 6.75
C LEU A 19 7.13 -0.97 5.99
N VAL A 20 6.69 -0.94 4.75
CA VAL A 20 6.71 0.28 3.92
C VAL A 20 5.54 1.21 4.28
N VAL A 21 4.35 0.65 4.42
CA VAL A 21 3.14 1.44 4.73
C VAL A 21 3.26 2.16 6.07
N ASP A 22 3.89 1.53 7.05
CA ASP A 22 4.07 2.14 8.37
C ASP A 22 4.95 3.39 8.33
N LEU A 23 5.82 3.52 7.32
CA LEU A 23 6.70 4.67 7.18
C LEU A 23 5.96 5.95 6.84
N ILE A 24 4.82 5.85 6.18
CA ILE A 24 4.08 7.04 5.69
C ILE A 24 2.90 7.43 6.56
N ARG A 25 2.51 6.58 7.51
CA ARG A 25 1.36 6.87 8.36
C ARG A 25 1.60 8.12 9.20
N GLY A 26 0.67 9.06 9.14
CA GLY A 26 0.77 10.31 9.88
C GLY A 26 1.63 11.38 9.23
N GLN A 27 2.26 11.10 8.10
CA GLN A 27 3.09 12.07 7.39
C GLN A 27 2.26 12.93 6.43
N ARG A 28 2.76 14.12 6.13
CA ARG A 28 2.16 14.93 5.08
C ARG A 28 2.31 14.23 3.73
N ALA A 29 1.36 14.43 2.84
CA ALA A 29 1.35 13.72 1.57
C ALA A 29 2.65 13.92 0.76
N GLY A 30 3.16 15.13 0.69
CA GLY A 30 4.42 15.42 -0.02
C GLY A 30 5.62 14.72 0.60
N GLU A 31 5.70 14.72 1.93
CA GLU A 31 6.77 14.03 2.64
C GLU A 31 6.66 12.51 2.49
N ALA A 32 5.44 11.99 2.52
CA ALA A 32 5.19 10.56 2.31
C ALA A 32 5.69 10.11 0.93
N ILE A 33 5.45 10.89 -0.10
CA ILE A 33 5.95 10.59 -1.45
C ILE A 33 7.48 10.55 -1.46
N ASN A 34 8.12 11.52 -0.82
CA ASN A 34 9.58 11.56 -0.74
C ASN A 34 10.15 10.36 0.01
N ILE A 35 9.51 9.97 1.11
CA ILE A 35 9.91 8.79 1.88
C ILE A 35 9.83 7.54 1.01
N LEU A 36 8.74 7.37 0.25
CA LEU A 36 8.55 6.20 -0.60
C LEU A 36 9.56 6.15 -1.74
N ARG A 37 9.91 7.29 -2.33
CA ARG A 37 10.92 7.38 -3.37
C ARG A 37 12.31 7.03 -2.86
N SER A 38 12.58 7.37 -1.60
CA SER A 38 13.87 7.07 -0.96
C SER A 38 13.95 5.66 -0.41
N THR A 39 12.82 4.97 -0.30
CA THR A 39 12.76 3.62 0.27
C THR A 39 13.20 2.58 -0.75
N ASN A 40 14.23 1.83 -0.42
CA ASN A 40 14.79 0.81 -1.31
C ASN A 40 14.07 -0.54 -1.11
N LYS A 41 12.76 -0.55 -1.31
CA LYS A 41 11.91 -1.74 -1.22
C LYS A 41 11.11 -1.88 -2.51
N ARG A 42 10.95 -3.12 -2.95
CA ARG A 42 10.27 -3.42 -4.20
C ARG A 42 8.81 -2.96 -4.22
N ILE A 43 8.15 -2.97 -3.06
CA ILE A 43 6.74 -2.58 -2.94
C ILE A 43 6.54 -1.06 -2.86
N ALA A 44 7.59 -0.29 -2.57
CA ALA A 44 7.47 1.15 -2.38
C ALA A 44 6.83 1.88 -3.58
N PRO A 45 7.19 1.60 -4.85
CA PRO A 45 6.52 2.24 -5.98
C PRO A 45 5.02 1.96 -6.05
N THR A 46 4.60 0.78 -5.65
CA THR A 46 3.17 0.42 -5.62
C THR A 46 2.44 1.25 -4.56
N VAL A 47 3.02 1.38 -3.37
CA VAL A 47 2.46 2.20 -2.30
C VAL A 47 2.39 3.67 -2.70
N GLU A 48 3.43 4.18 -3.36
CA GLU A 48 3.44 5.55 -3.89
C GLU A 48 2.28 5.77 -4.86
N LYS A 49 2.02 4.80 -5.72
CA LYS A 49 0.93 4.88 -6.69
C LYS A 49 -0.43 4.96 -6.00
N VAL A 50 -0.63 4.16 -4.94
CA VAL A 50 -1.86 4.19 -4.14
C VAL A 50 -2.01 5.56 -3.46
N LEU A 51 -0.93 6.09 -2.90
CA LEU A 51 -0.95 7.41 -2.27
C LEU A 51 -1.30 8.51 -3.27
N ARG A 52 -0.71 8.49 -4.45
CA ARG A 52 -1.02 9.45 -5.51
C ARG A 52 -2.49 9.36 -5.95
N SER A 53 -3.03 8.15 -6.00
CA SER A 53 -4.45 7.93 -6.30
C SER A 53 -5.35 8.53 -5.23
N ALA A 54 -4.97 8.38 -3.96
CA ALA A 54 -5.72 8.96 -2.85
C ALA A 54 -5.71 10.49 -2.92
N ILE A 55 -4.57 11.09 -3.26
CA ILE A 55 -4.45 12.54 -3.43
C ILE A 55 -5.33 13.01 -4.60
N ALA A 56 -5.30 12.31 -5.72
CA ALA A 56 -6.14 12.63 -6.87
C ALA A 56 -7.63 12.52 -6.52
N ASN A 57 -8.02 11.52 -5.76
CA ASN A 57 -9.39 11.36 -5.30
C ASN A 57 -9.81 12.51 -4.39
N ALA A 58 -8.90 13.02 -3.56
CA ALA A 58 -9.16 14.18 -2.73
C ALA A 58 -9.41 15.44 -3.57
N GLU A 59 -8.59 15.67 -4.60
CA GLU A 59 -8.75 16.79 -5.51
C GLU A 59 -10.07 16.71 -6.28
N ASN A 60 -10.45 15.52 -6.73
CA ASN A 60 -11.71 15.31 -7.44
C ASN A 60 -12.93 15.48 -6.53
N LYS A 61 -12.79 15.15 -5.27
CA LYS A 61 -13.88 15.21 -4.30
C LYS A 61 -14.19 16.65 -3.90
N SER A 62 -13.18 17.52 -3.86
CA SER A 62 -13.34 18.92 -3.53
C SER A 62 -12.27 19.75 -4.22
N SER A 63 -12.68 20.69 -5.07
CA SER A 63 -11.76 21.60 -5.75
C SER A 63 -11.12 22.60 -4.79
N ALA A 64 -11.68 22.76 -3.59
CA ALA A 64 -11.17 23.67 -2.57
C ALA A 64 -10.08 23.04 -1.70
N VAL A 65 -9.74 21.76 -1.94
CA VAL A 65 -8.73 21.06 -1.17
C VAL A 65 -7.34 21.65 -1.45
N ASP A 66 -6.63 21.98 -0.37
CA ASP A 66 -5.23 22.34 -0.45
C ASP A 66 -4.40 21.07 -0.30
N VAL A 67 -3.79 20.62 -1.38
CA VAL A 67 -2.99 19.40 -1.42
C VAL A 67 -1.84 19.46 -0.42
N ASP A 68 -1.29 20.65 -0.18
CA ASP A 68 -0.19 20.80 0.79
C ASP A 68 -0.62 20.59 2.22
N GLN A 69 -1.91 20.63 2.51
CA GLN A 69 -2.48 20.38 3.83
C GLN A 69 -2.92 18.93 4.03
N LEU A 70 -2.82 18.11 3.01
CA LEU A 70 -3.21 16.70 3.12
C LEU A 70 -2.19 15.91 3.94
N VAL A 71 -2.72 15.09 4.83
CA VAL A 71 -1.94 14.19 5.70
C VAL A 71 -2.43 12.77 5.48
N VAL A 72 -1.52 11.82 5.52
CA VAL A 72 -1.89 10.40 5.47
C VAL A 72 -2.58 10.04 6.78
N SER A 73 -3.90 10.03 6.79
CA SER A 73 -4.69 9.78 7.99
C SER A 73 -4.74 8.31 8.35
N GLU A 74 -4.81 7.45 7.33
CA GLU A 74 -4.84 6.00 7.50
C GLU A 74 -3.98 5.35 6.42
N ALA A 75 -3.22 4.35 6.81
CA ALA A 75 -2.46 3.53 5.87
C ALA A 75 -2.33 2.14 6.49
N TYR A 76 -2.87 1.14 5.81
CA TYR A 76 -2.85 -0.21 6.34
C TYR A 76 -2.87 -1.24 5.21
N VAL A 77 -2.58 -2.47 5.56
CA VAL A 77 -2.53 -3.59 4.64
C VAL A 77 -3.42 -4.70 5.19
N ASN A 78 -4.34 -5.15 4.36
CA ASN A 78 -5.20 -6.30 4.66
C ASN A 78 -4.70 -7.53 3.94
N GLU A 79 -4.87 -8.70 4.56
CA GLU A 79 -4.57 -9.95 3.88
C GLU A 79 -5.61 -10.23 2.81
N GLY A 80 -5.12 -10.58 1.62
CA GLY A 80 -5.96 -11.08 0.55
C GLY A 80 -6.03 -12.61 0.56
N PRO A 81 -6.67 -13.20 -0.47
CA PRO A 81 -6.71 -14.66 -0.59
C PRO A 81 -5.32 -15.23 -0.77
N ARG A 82 -5.09 -16.41 -0.19
CA ARG A 82 -3.83 -17.12 -0.35
C ARG A 82 -3.94 -18.09 -1.52
N MET A 83 -2.98 -18.04 -2.41
CA MET A 83 -2.89 -18.99 -3.51
C MET A 83 -2.01 -20.15 -3.09
N LYS A 84 -2.59 -21.35 -3.06
CA LYS A 84 -1.86 -22.56 -2.74
C LYS A 84 -1.10 -23.05 -3.97
N ARG A 85 0.15 -23.43 -3.78
CA ARG A 85 1.00 -23.98 -4.83
C ARG A 85 1.69 -25.23 -4.30
N ILE A 86 2.05 -26.12 -5.22
CA ILE A 86 2.79 -27.34 -4.90
C ILE A 86 4.13 -27.24 -5.62
N ARG A 87 5.21 -27.46 -4.90
CA ARG A 87 6.56 -27.48 -5.46
C ARG A 87 7.10 -28.90 -5.36
N PRO A 88 7.65 -29.47 -6.45
CA PRO A 88 8.31 -30.77 -6.37
C PRO A 88 9.44 -30.75 -5.35
N ALA A 89 9.56 -31.83 -4.60
CA ALA A 89 10.60 -32.01 -3.61
C ALA A 89 11.40 -33.28 -3.90
N PRO A 90 12.65 -33.42 -3.39
CA PRO A 90 13.42 -34.63 -3.53
C PRO A 90 12.65 -35.86 -3.00
N MET A 91 12.94 -37.03 -3.56
CA MET A 91 12.40 -38.32 -3.15
C MET A 91 10.88 -38.46 -3.35
N GLY A 92 10.33 -37.81 -4.38
CA GLY A 92 8.93 -37.96 -4.74
C GLY A 92 7.94 -37.25 -3.81
N ARG A 93 8.43 -36.46 -2.87
CA ARG A 93 7.59 -35.65 -2.00
C ARG A 93 7.20 -34.35 -2.69
N ALA A 94 6.08 -33.76 -2.27
CA ALA A 94 5.65 -32.46 -2.74
C ALA A 94 5.59 -31.49 -1.57
N TYR A 95 6.17 -30.30 -1.74
CA TYR A 95 6.05 -29.23 -0.76
C TYR A 95 4.87 -28.35 -1.15
N ARG A 96 4.03 -28.06 -0.16
CA ARG A 96 2.94 -27.11 -0.31
C ARG A 96 3.43 -25.76 0.20
N TYR A 97 3.18 -24.71 -0.57
CA TYR A 97 3.45 -23.37 -0.12
C TYR A 97 2.29 -22.46 -0.55
N GLN A 98 2.17 -21.33 0.11
CA GLN A 98 1.12 -20.36 -0.18
C GLN A 98 1.73 -19.06 -0.63
N ARG A 99 1.22 -18.53 -1.75
CA ARG A 99 1.54 -17.17 -2.17
C ARG A 99 0.56 -16.23 -1.51
N ARG A 100 1.07 -15.33 -0.70
CA ARG A 100 0.26 -14.35 0.01
C ARG A 100 -0.03 -13.16 -0.90
N ILE A 101 -1.23 -12.65 -0.77
CA ILE A 101 -1.69 -11.49 -1.51
C ILE A 101 -2.14 -10.45 -0.50
N SER A 102 -1.89 -9.18 -0.82
CA SER A 102 -2.21 -8.08 0.06
C SER A 102 -3.12 -7.06 -0.63
N HIS A 103 -3.92 -6.38 0.16
CA HIS A 103 -4.66 -5.19 -0.26
C HIS A 103 -4.09 -4.01 0.50
N ILE A 104 -3.66 -2.99 -0.23
CA ILE A 104 -3.04 -1.79 0.35
C ILE A 104 -4.05 -0.66 0.31
N ILE A 105 -4.34 -0.06 1.45
CA ILE A 105 -5.31 1.02 1.58
C ILE A 105 -4.60 2.24 2.15
N VAL A 106 -4.77 3.38 1.50
CA VAL A 106 -4.24 4.67 1.97
C VAL A 106 -5.37 5.69 1.92
N ALA A 107 -5.55 6.40 3.01
CA ALA A 107 -6.50 7.50 3.10
C ALA A 107 -5.76 8.78 3.45
N VAL A 108 -6.15 9.87 2.82
CA VAL A 108 -5.62 11.20 3.11
C VAL A 108 -6.76 12.11 3.58
N ALA A 109 -6.43 13.04 4.44
CA ALA A 109 -7.40 13.99 4.99
C ALA A 109 -6.74 15.35 5.15
N GLU A 110 -7.53 16.41 5.10
CA GLU A 110 -7.06 17.74 5.47
C GLU A 110 -6.85 17.80 6.98
N LYS A 111 -5.80 18.47 7.35
CA LYS A 111 -5.50 18.69 8.76
C LYS A 111 -6.07 20.01 9.25
#